data_91aa8b006e3585d20e19e3447b3dea52
#
_entry.id   91aa8b006e3585d20e19e3447b3dea52
#
_cell.length_a   1.000
_cell.length_b   1.000
_cell.length_c   1.000
_cell.angle_alpha   90.00
_cell.angle_beta   90.00
_cell.angle_gamma   90.00
#
_symmetry.space_group_name_H-M   'P 1'
#
loop_
_entity.id
_entity.type
_entity.pdbx_description
1 polymer ?
#
loop_
_entity_poly.entity_id
_entity_poly.type
_entity_poly.pdbx_seq_one_letter_code
_entity_poly.pdbx_strand_id
1 'polypeptide(L)'
;MLNRLDLRGVADPTGRLPRPSVDGDEPVAAVREILAAVRERGDAALLELTERFDGVALDQVRVPSEQIAAALASTPAEVVAALELARDRIRAHHETQLRSEVAHDTDGVHIRSFHRPVDRVGCYVPGGRAAYPSTLLMTAVPAQVAGVQQVAVCVPPDRSTGAVTPVTLAAAAVAGISEVYAVGGAQAIGALAYGTEQVPAVDVICGPGNKYVALAKQEVAGAVGVAAAFAGPSEVVVIADGSIRPELAAIDVILQAEHGPDGLAWLISWDADALDAIDAELARLTDAAPRKADITATLAEGGYAVLVDSPEAAVEIANLVAPEHLELLCADAADLVPSVRNAGAIFIGPWSPASVGDYLAGPSHVLPTYGTARFSSALTVDDFLKHHHVVTVDGEAFDRIGPAVQALAEAEGLDAHAESIRIRAALRANGQDATAAPGLRGPGGSAS
;
A
#
# COMPACT_ATOMS: atom_id res chain seq x y z
N MET A 1 -4.76 -15.22 -28.21
CA MET A 1 -4.60 -13.80 -27.87
C MET A 1 -3.34 -13.55 -27.04
N LEU A 2 -2.93 -14.51 -26.25
CA LEU A 2 -1.76 -14.42 -25.40
C LEU A 2 -0.47 -14.87 -26.11
N ASN A 3 0.67 -14.31 -25.74
CA ASN A 3 1.98 -14.74 -26.18
C ASN A 3 2.33 -16.10 -25.55
N ARG A 4 2.53 -17.13 -26.35
CA ARG A 4 2.78 -18.51 -25.89
C ARG A 4 4.23 -18.71 -25.46
N LEU A 5 4.42 -19.27 -24.26
CA LEU A 5 5.71 -19.66 -23.70
C LEU A 5 5.65 -21.12 -23.27
N ASP A 6 6.43 -22.00 -23.93
CA ASP A 6 6.60 -23.38 -23.50
C ASP A 6 7.87 -23.48 -22.64
N LEU A 7 7.68 -23.69 -21.35
CA LEU A 7 8.75 -23.80 -20.36
C LEU A 7 8.92 -25.21 -19.81
N ARG A 8 8.27 -26.20 -20.43
CA ARG A 8 8.44 -27.62 -20.05
C ARG A 8 9.89 -28.06 -20.24
N GLY A 9 10.42 -28.79 -19.28
CA GLY A 9 11.81 -29.26 -19.26
C GLY A 9 12.86 -28.16 -19.12
N VAL A 10 12.46 -26.92 -18.81
CA VAL A 10 13.37 -25.78 -18.60
C VAL A 10 13.82 -25.76 -17.15
N ALA A 11 15.09 -26.03 -16.89
CA ALA A 11 15.63 -26.08 -15.51
C ALA A 11 15.70 -24.70 -14.82
N ASP A 12 15.99 -23.64 -15.58
CA ASP A 12 15.99 -22.25 -15.07
C ASP A 12 15.22 -21.34 -16.04
N PRO A 13 13.98 -21.00 -15.72
CA PRO A 13 13.15 -20.13 -16.56
C PRO A 13 13.41 -18.64 -16.35
N THR A 14 14.25 -18.22 -15.38
CA THR A 14 14.41 -16.81 -14.97
C THR A 14 14.72 -15.87 -16.13
N GLY A 15 15.60 -16.27 -17.04
CA GLY A 15 15.98 -15.46 -18.21
C GLY A 15 15.01 -15.52 -19.39
N ARG A 16 13.90 -16.28 -19.28
CA ARG A 16 12.89 -16.45 -20.33
C ARG A 16 11.59 -15.73 -20.04
N LEU A 17 11.40 -15.25 -18.84
CA LEU A 17 10.20 -14.53 -18.47
C LEU A 17 10.30 -13.08 -18.90
N PRO A 18 9.41 -12.60 -19.78
CA PRO A 18 9.37 -11.21 -20.19
C PRO A 18 9.09 -10.32 -18.97
N ARG A 19 9.87 -9.27 -18.84
CA ARG A 19 9.61 -8.23 -17.84
C ARG A 19 9.61 -6.89 -18.53
N PRO A 20 8.59 -6.04 -18.34
CA PRO A 20 8.66 -4.68 -18.83
C PRO A 20 9.81 -3.96 -18.13
N SER A 21 10.63 -3.27 -18.90
CA SER A 21 11.63 -2.38 -18.34
C SER A 21 10.96 -1.07 -17.94
N VAL A 22 11.18 -0.64 -16.70
CA VAL A 22 10.85 0.73 -16.29
C VAL A 22 11.98 1.62 -16.78
N ASP A 23 12.07 1.82 -18.10
CA ASP A 23 13.16 2.59 -18.71
C ASP A 23 12.78 4.07 -18.88
N GLY A 24 13.68 4.93 -18.45
CA GLY A 24 13.77 6.33 -18.84
C GLY A 24 13.94 7.33 -17.69
N ASP A 25 15.02 8.12 -17.72
CA ASP A 25 15.27 9.24 -16.79
C ASP A 25 14.31 10.43 -16.98
N GLU A 26 13.62 10.51 -18.12
CA GLU A 26 12.74 11.66 -18.46
C GLU A 26 11.61 11.89 -17.43
N PRO A 27 10.87 10.88 -16.94
CA PRO A 27 9.84 11.11 -15.96
C PRO A 27 10.39 11.61 -14.61
N VAL A 28 11.60 11.22 -14.23
CA VAL A 28 12.23 11.61 -12.94
C VAL A 28 12.53 13.11 -12.92
N ALA A 29 13.12 13.66 -13.98
CA ALA A 29 13.39 15.09 -14.08
C ALA A 29 12.11 15.93 -13.99
N ALA A 30 11.07 15.56 -14.75
CA ALA A 30 9.78 16.21 -14.72
C ALA A 30 9.11 16.15 -13.33
N VAL A 31 9.20 15.01 -12.65
CA VAL A 31 8.67 14.86 -11.29
C VAL A 31 9.41 15.75 -10.31
N ARG A 32 10.73 15.82 -10.38
CA ARG A 32 11.54 16.72 -9.52
C ARG A 32 11.19 18.19 -9.73
N GLU A 33 10.96 18.61 -10.98
CA GLU A 33 10.50 19.98 -11.28
C GLU A 33 9.12 20.26 -10.68
N ILE A 34 8.18 19.32 -10.77
CA ILE A 34 6.85 19.46 -10.16
C ILE A 34 6.97 19.57 -8.64
N LEU A 35 7.73 18.68 -8.00
CA LEU A 35 7.92 18.69 -6.56
C LEU A 35 8.59 19.98 -6.06
N ALA A 36 9.60 20.49 -6.79
CA ALA A 36 10.24 21.75 -6.49
C ALA A 36 9.26 22.93 -6.61
N ALA A 37 8.44 22.96 -7.68
CA ALA A 37 7.43 23.99 -7.87
C ALA A 37 6.40 24.03 -6.72
N VAL A 38 5.91 22.86 -6.27
CA VAL A 38 4.99 22.77 -5.12
C VAL A 38 5.66 23.26 -3.84
N ARG A 39 6.91 22.87 -3.60
CA ARG A 39 7.66 23.27 -2.40
C ARG A 39 7.92 24.78 -2.34
N GLU A 40 8.15 25.43 -3.50
CA GLU A 40 8.48 26.84 -3.59
C GLU A 40 7.26 27.75 -3.65
N ARG A 41 6.18 27.33 -4.31
CA ARG A 41 5.03 28.17 -4.65
C ARG A 41 3.71 27.72 -4.02
N GLY A 42 3.69 26.62 -3.25
CA GLY A 42 2.52 26.14 -2.51
C GLY A 42 1.27 25.98 -3.39
N ASP A 43 0.15 26.49 -2.94
CA ASP A 43 -1.15 26.38 -3.62
C ASP A 43 -1.14 26.95 -5.05
N ALA A 44 -0.36 27.98 -5.33
CA ALA A 44 -0.28 28.54 -6.68
C ALA A 44 0.26 27.51 -7.69
N ALA A 45 1.24 26.69 -7.27
CA ALA A 45 1.71 25.59 -8.10
C ALA A 45 0.66 24.49 -8.26
N LEU A 46 -0.09 24.15 -7.20
CA LEU A 46 -1.14 23.14 -7.27
C LEU A 46 -2.22 23.52 -8.28
N LEU A 47 -2.69 24.75 -8.25
CA LEU A 47 -3.73 25.24 -9.16
C LEU A 47 -3.25 25.24 -10.62
N GLU A 48 -2.05 25.77 -10.87
CA GLU A 48 -1.44 25.80 -12.21
C GLU A 48 -1.22 24.38 -12.77
N LEU A 49 -0.69 23.47 -11.96
CA LEU A 49 -0.40 22.10 -12.40
C LEU A 49 -1.68 21.28 -12.59
N THR A 50 -2.73 21.52 -11.79
CA THR A 50 -4.05 20.90 -11.98
C THR A 50 -4.68 21.39 -13.28
N GLU A 51 -4.64 22.69 -13.58
CA GLU A 51 -5.11 23.20 -14.88
C GLU A 51 -4.30 22.58 -16.04
N ARG A 52 -2.99 22.52 -15.91
CA ARG A 52 -2.10 22.00 -16.96
C ARG A 52 -2.31 20.49 -17.23
N PHE A 53 -2.42 19.66 -16.19
CA PHE A 53 -2.42 18.19 -16.35
C PHE A 53 -3.84 17.61 -16.37
N ASP A 54 -4.74 18.14 -15.54
CA ASP A 54 -6.09 17.64 -15.44
C ASP A 54 -7.06 18.45 -16.34
N GLY A 55 -6.63 19.64 -16.83
CA GLY A 55 -7.43 20.50 -17.71
C GLY A 55 -8.56 21.20 -16.96
N VAL A 56 -8.43 21.36 -15.64
CA VAL A 56 -9.47 21.96 -14.77
C VAL A 56 -8.87 23.15 -14.04
N ALA A 57 -9.41 24.33 -14.31
CA ALA A 57 -9.10 25.55 -13.56
C ALA A 57 -9.92 25.57 -12.25
N LEU A 58 -9.23 25.62 -11.12
CA LEU A 58 -9.81 25.65 -9.78
C LEU A 58 -9.47 26.96 -9.08
N ASP A 59 -10.38 27.48 -8.25
CA ASP A 59 -10.10 28.59 -7.34
C ASP A 59 -9.45 28.13 -6.03
N GLN A 60 -9.75 26.88 -5.64
CA GLN A 60 -9.21 26.22 -4.45
C GLN A 60 -9.16 24.71 -4.66
N VAL A 61 -8.17 24.04 -4.02
CA VAL A 61 -8.05 22.58 -4.09
C VAL A 61 -8.92 21.87 -3.03
N ARG A 62 -9.26 22.53 -1.93
CA ARG A 62 -10.11 21.95 -0.88
C ARG A 62 -11.54 21.76 -1.37
N VAL A 63 -12.05 20.52 -1.27
CA VAL A 63 -13.48 20.23 -1.55
C VAL A 63 -14.32 20.68 -0.35
N PRO A 64 -15.35 21.52 -0.54
CA PRO A 64 -16.27 21.90 0.53
C PRO A 64 -17.02 20.72 1.13
N SER A 65 -17.25 20.72 2.42
CA SER A 65 -17.97 19.65 3.14
C SER A 65 -19.39 19.45 2.65
N GLU A 66 -20.02 20.54 2.17
CA GLU A 66 -21.37 20.52 1.59
C GLU A 66 -21.43 19.70 0.30
N GLN A 67 -20.36 19.71 -0.50
CA GLN A 67 -20.25 18.89 -1.71
C GLN A 67 -20.14 17.40 -1.37
N ILE A 68 -19.39 17.05 -0.31
CA ILE A 68 -19.28 15.67 0.18
C ILE A 68 -20.64 15.17 0.65
N ALA A 69 -21.37 15.98 1.43
CA ALA A 69 -22.71 15.62 1.91
C ALA A 69 -23.73 15.52 0.75
N ALA A 70 -23.69 16.44 -0.21
CA ALA A 70 -24.55 16.42 -1.39
C ALA A 70 -24.27 15.18 -2.28
N ALA A 71 -23.01 14.81 -2.43
CA ALA A 71 -22.62 13.64 -3.18
C ALA A 71 -23.20 12.34 -2.56
N LEU A 72 -23.11 12.19 -1.23
CA LEU A 72 -23.73 11.06 -0.55
C LEU A 72 -25.25 11.02 -0.77
N ALA A 73 -25.91 12.17 -0.65
CA ALA A 73 -27.38 12.27 -0.82
C ALA A 73 -27.84 11.98 -2.27
N SER A 74 -26.99 12.23 -3.27
CA SER A 74 -27.31 12.01 -4.69
C SER A 74 -26.85 10.65 -5.23
N THR A 75 -26.04 9.91 -4.49
CA THR A 75 -25.55 8.57 -4.90
C THR A 75 -26.68 7.55 -4.75
N PRO A 76 -26.88 6.64 -5.72
CA PRO A 76 -27.90 5.59 -5.63
C PRO A 76 -27.78 4.77 -4.35
N ALA A 77 -28.91 4.44 -3.73
CA ALA A 77 -28.94 3.77 -2.42
C ALA A 77 -28.22 2.42 -2.42
N GLU A 78 -28.28 1.67 -3.53
CA GLU A 78 -27.58 0.40 -3.69
C GLU A 78 -26.05 0.59 -3.71
N VAL A 79 -25.55 1.69 -4.26
CA VAL A 79 -24.12 2.01 -4.28
C VAL A 79 -23.66 2.43 -2.87
N VAL A 80 -24.46 3.24 -2.17
CA VAL A 80 -24.18 3.63 -0.78
C VAL A 80 -24.12 2.39 0.10
N ALA A 81 -25.09 1.48 0.00
CA ALA A 81 -25.10 0.23 0.76
C ALA A 81 -23.87 -0.66 0.46
N ALA A 82 -23.44 -0.71 -0.81
CA ALA A 82 -22.22 -1.43 -1.18
C ALA A 82 -20.94 -0.78 -0.59
N LEU A 83 -20.85 0.55 -0.58
CA LEU A 83 -19.74 1.28 0.05
C LEU A 83 -19.70 1.08 1.58
N GLU A 84 -20.86 1.08 2.22
CA GLU A 84 -20.98 0.80 3.66
C GLU A 84 -20.56 -0.64 3.97
N LEU A 85 -21.01 -1.62 3.19
CA LEU A 85 -20.59 -3.01 3.34
C LEU A 85 -19.07 -3.17 3.13
N ALA A 86 -18.51 -2.51 2.12
CA ALA A 86 -17.06 -2.52 1.86
C ALA A 86 -16.29 -1.94 3.06
N ARG A 87 -16.67 -0.74 3.53
CA ARG A 87 -16.08 -0.11 4.71
C ARG A 87 -16.08 -1.05 5.92
N ASP A 88 -17.21 -1.68 6.21
CA ASP A 88 -17.36 -2.53 7.40
C ASP A 88 -16.52 -3.80 7.30
N ARG A 89 -16.42 -4.40 6.11
CA ARG A 89 -15.55 -5.58 5.88
C ARG A 89 -14.08 -5.22 5.94
N ILE A 90 -13.68 -4.10 5.35
CA ILE A 90 -12.29 -3.59 5.43
C ILE A 90 -11.93 -3.32 6.88
N ARG A 91 -12.79 -2.66 7.64
CA ARG A 91 -12.60 -2.40 9.07
C ARG A 91 -12.43 -3.69 9.86
N ALA A 92 -13.38 -4.62 9.73
CA ALA A 92 -13.36 -5.88 10.46
C ALA A 92 -12.09 -6.69 10.18
N HIS A 93 -11.62 -6.72 8.94
CA HIS A 93 -10.35 -7.39 8.60
C HIS A 93 -9.17 -6.70 9.27
N HIS A 94 -9.04 -5.37 9.11
CA HIS A 94 -7.87 -4.65 9.60
C HIS A 94 -7.84 -4.57 11.15
N GLU A 95 -8.96 -4.65 11.84
CA GLU A 95 -9.02 -4.77 13.30
C GLU A 95 -8.30 -6.04 13.80
N THR A 96 -8.29 -7.12 13.01
CA THR A 96 -7.55 -8.36 13.35
C THR A 96 -6.03 -8.20 13.28
N GLN A 97 -5.53 -7.13 12.65
CA GLN A 97 -4.10 -6.86 12.50
C GLN A 97 -3.54 -6.03 13.68
N LEU A 98 -4.41 -5.47 14.53
CA LEU A 98 -3.98 -4.69 15.68
C LEU A 98 -3.21 -5.56 16.67
N ARG A 99 -2.07 -5.05 17.13
CA ARG A 99 -1.17 -5.75 18.03
C ARG A 99 -1.32 -5.27 19.46
N SER A 100 -1.34 -6.21 20.41
CA SER A 100 -1.28 -5.91 21.83
C SER A 100 0.10 -5.44 22.26
N GLU A 101 0.16 -4.71 23.36
CA GLU A 101 1.41 -4.41 24.05
C GLU A 101 2.09 -5.71 24.51
N VAL A 102 3.42 -5.79 24.34
CA VAL A 102 4.24 -6.91 24.78
C VAL A 102 5.21 -6.44 25.85
N ALA A 103 5.28 -7.17 26.95
CA ALA A 103 6.25 -6.96 28.01
C ALA A 103 7.23 -8.13 28.03
N HIS A 104 8.53 -7.84 28.20
CA HIS A 104 9.59 -8.80 28.35
C HIS A 104 10.45 -8.38 29.55
N ASP A 105 10.72 -9.34 30.42
CA ASP A 105 11.57 -9.16 31.59
C ASP A 105 12.74 -10.14 31.51
N THR A 106 13.94 -9.63 31.68
CA THR A 106 15.14 -10.45 31.77
C THR A 106 16.03 -9.90 32.90
N ASP A 107 16.04 -10.59 34.02
CA ASP A 107 16.94 -10.29 35.15
C ASP A 107 16.85 -8.81 35.63
N GLY A 108 15.64 -8.24 35.71
CA GLY A 108 15.40 -6.86 36.16
C GLY A 108 15.63 -5.79 35.09
N VAL A 109 15.82 -6.22 33.83
CA VAL A 109 15.66 -5.35 32.66
C VAL A 109 14.27 -5.55 32.11
N HIS A 110 13.40 -4.55 32.30
CA HIS A 110 12.02 -4.59 31.87
C HIS A 110 11.86 -3.83 30.55
N ILE A 111 11.38 -4.51 29.51
CA ILE A 111 11.10 -3.91 28.21
C ILE A 111 9.61 -3.99 27.91
N ARG A 112 8.98 -2.85 27.63
CA ARG A 112 7.61 -2.78 27.13
C ARG A 112 7.65 -2.29 25.69
N SER A 113 6.99 -3.03 24.81
CA SER A 113 6.89 -2.69 23.38
C SER A 113 5.43 -2.46 23.01
N PHE A 114 5.15 -1.34 22.36
CA PHE A 114 3.81 -0.97 21.94
C PHE A 114 3.84 -0.15 20.62
N HIS A 115 2.68 -0.04 19.99
CA HIS A 115 2.51 0.70 18.75
C HIS A 115 1.75 2.00 19.00
N ARG A 116 2.08 3.04 18.24
CA ARG A 116 1.38 4.32 18.20
C ARG A 116 1.13 4.71 16.76
N PRO A 117 -0.07 5.20 16.41
CA PRO A 117 -0.31 5.70 15.08
C PRO A 117 0.57 6.92 14.78
N VAL A 118 0.75 7.19 13.50
CA VAL A 118 1.18 8.51 13.03
C VAL A 118 0.05 9.52 13.27
N ASP A 119 0.35 10.80 13.30
CA ASP A 119 -0.66 11.81 13.62
C ASP A 119 -1.56 12.10 12.42
N ARG A 120 -0.96 12.08 11.20
CA ARG A 120 -1.66 12.47 9.98
C ARG A 120 -1.25 11.62 8.78
N VAL A 121 -2.25 11.23 7.96
CA VAL A 121 -2.06 10.41 6.75
C VAL A 121 -2.67 11.10 5.54
N GLY A 122 -1.96 11.03 4.42
CA GLY A 122 -2.45 11.40 3.10
C GLY A 122 -2.75 10.18 2.23
N CYS A 123 -4.01 9.99 1.89
CA CYS A 123 -4.47 8.94 0.99
C CYS A 123 -4.55 9.49 -0.43
N TYR A 124 -3.75 8.96 -1.34
CA TYR A 124 -3.86 9.28 -2.76
C TYR A 124 -4.83 8.33 -3.45
N VAL A 125 -5.83 8.88 -4.10
CA VAL A 125 -6.82 8.14 -4.88
C VAL A 125 -6.63 8.49 -6.35
N PRO A 126 -6.41 7.52 -7.23
CA PRO A 126 -6.32 7.77 -8.66
C PRO A 126 -7.63 8.33 -9.25
N GLY A 127 -7.53 8.90 -10.44
CA GLY A 127 -8.67 9.34 -11.24
C GLY A 127 -8.33 9.27 -12.72
N GLY A 128 -9.20 9.81 -13.56
CA GLY A 128 -9.03 9.95 -14.99
C GLY A 128 -9.87 8.93 -15.78
N ARG A 129 -9.45 7.68 -15.95
CA ARG A 129 -10.20 6.67 -16.74
C ARG A 129 -11.43 6.13 -16.03
N ALA A 130 -11.40 6.07 -14.71
CA ALA A 130 -12.49 5.62 -13.85
C ALA A 130 -12.48 6.37 -12.52
N ALA A 131 -13.59 6.30 -11.78
CA ALA A 131 -13.64 6.66 -10.38
C ALA A 131 -13.23 5.46 -9.52
N TYR A 132 -12.49 5.71 -8.44
CA TYR A 132 -11.98 4.66 -7.54
C TYR A 132 -12.43 4.87 -6.08
N PRO A 133 -13.77 4.81 -5.82
CA PRO A 133 -14.27 4.94 -4.44
C PRO A 133 -13.75 3.84 -3.52
N SER A 134 -13.49 2.64 -4.04
CA SER A 134 -12.89 1.52 -3.32
C SER A 134 -11.50 1.87 -2.79
N THR A 135 -10.65 2.50 -3.60
CA THR A 135 -9.29 2.90 -3.17
C THR A 135 -9.33 3.89 -2.02
N LEU A 136 -10.33 4.79 -1.98
CA LEU A 136 -10.52 5.67 -0.84
C LEU A 136 -10.78 4.85 0.44
N LEU A 137 -11.70 3.89 0.39
CA LEU A 137 -12.00 3.03 1.54
C LEU A 137 -10.80 2.16 1.93
N MET A 138 -10.13 1.54 0.93
CA MET A 138 -8.98 0.65 1.12
C MET A 138 -7.72 1.33 1.67
N THR A 139 -7.68 2.67 1.66
CA THR A 139 -6.58 3.45 2.24
C THR A 139 -6.99 4.15 3.53
N ALA A 140 -8.14 4.81 3.55
CA ALA A 140 -8.58 5.59 4.69
C ALA A 140 -9.06 4.72 5.88
N VAL A 141 -9.76 3.61 5.63
CA VAL A 141 -10.28 2.77 6.71
C VAL A 141 -9.16 2.06 7.48
N PRO A 142 -8.13 1.45 6.85
CA PRO A 142 -6.98 0.91 7.58
C PRO A 142 -6.25 1.97 8.43
N ALA A 143 -6.07 3.19 7.91
CA ALA A 143 -5.49 4.29 8.68
C ALA A 143 -6.32 4.65 9.92
N GLN A 144 -7.66 4.69 9.78
CA GLN A 144 -8.57 4.90 10.92
C GLN A 144 -8.50 3.76 11.95
N VAL A 145 -8.44 2.50 11.50
CA VAL A 145 -8.29 1.33 12.38
C VAL A 145 -6.98 1.39 13.15
N ALA A 146 -5.89 1.83 12.51
CA ALA A 146 -4.62 2.06 13.19
C ALA A 146 -4.69 3.16 14.28
N GLY A 147 -5.75 3.98 14.28
CA GLY A 147 -5.96 5.06 15.23
C GLY A 147 -5.46 6.44 14.77
N VAL A 148 -5.16 6.60 13.48
CA VAL A 148 -4.78 7.90 12.89
C VAL A 148 -5.91 8.89 13.04
N GLN A 149 -5.60 10.07 13.61
CA GLN A 149 -6.62 11.08 13.94
C GLN A 149 -6.97 11.95 12.72
N GLN A 150 -6.04 12.18 11.81
CA GLN A 150 -6.21 13.07 10.68
C GLN A 150 -5.92 12.32 9.38
N VAL A 151 -6.96 12.15 8.56
CA VAL A 151 -6.85 11.49 7.25
C VAL A 151 -7.28 12.47 6.18
N ALA A 152 -6.34 12.84 5.32
CA ALA A 152 -6.55 13.66 4.14
C ALA A 152 -6.61 12.80 2.88
N VAL A 153 -7.45 13.15 1.93
CA VAL A 153 -7.57 12.45 0.65
C VAL A 153 -7.26 13.43 -0.48
N CYS A 154 -6.33 13.06 -1.36
CA CYS A 154 -6.08 13.73 -2.62
C CYS A 154 -6.62 12.87 -3.78
N VAL A 155 -7.44 13.45 -4.63
CA VAL A 155 -8.03 12.81 -5.80
C VAL A 155 -8.16 13.83 -6.93
N PRO A 156 -7.72 13.54 -8.18
CA PRO A 156 -7.82 14.50 -9.26
C PRO A 156 -9.28 14.83 -9.58
N PRO A 157 -9.57 16.07 -9.97
CA PRO A 157 -10.89 16.43 -10.49
C PRO A 157 -11.14 15.75 -11.84
N ASP A 158 -12.38 15.39 -12.11
CA ASP A 158 -12.82 14.88 -13.40
C ASP A 158 -12.81 16.02 -14.44
N ARG A 159 -12.16 15.79 -15.57
CA ARG A 159 -11.97 16.80 -16.62
C ARG A 159 -13.29 17.30 -17.21
N SER A 160 -14.32 16.46 -17.24
CA SER A 160 -15.61 16.81 -17.86
C SER A 160 -16.50 17.66 -16.94
N THR A 161 -16.36 17.48 -15.63
CA THR A 161 -17.20 18.16 -14.63
C THR A 161 -16.47 19.26 -13.88
N GLY A 162 -15.14 19.25 -13.90
CA GLY A 162 -14.29 20.16 -13.12
C GLY A 162 -14.30 19.87 -11.61
N ALA A 163 -14.85 18.74 -11.17
CA ALA A 163 -15.02 18.40 -9.75
C ALA A 163 -14.61 16.95 -9.50
N VAL A 164 -14.40 16.59 -8.23
CA VAL A 164 -14.22 15.19 -7.82
C VAL A 164 -15.53 14.42 -8.08
N THR A 165 -15.43 13.21 -8.60
CA THR A 165 -16.61 12.41 -8.95
C THR A 165 -17.51 12.17 -7.73
N PRO A 166 -18.86 12.27 -7.89
CA PRO A 166 -19.78 12.13 -6.77
C PRO A 166 -19.64 10.83 -6.00
N VAL A 167 -19.39 9.71 -6.69
CA VAL A 167 -19.23 8.40 -6.03
C VAL A 167 -17.97 8.34 -5.15
N THR A 168 -16.88 9.02 -5.51
CA THR A 168 -15.68 9.10 -4.67
C THR A 168 -15.94 9.99 -3.44
N LEU A 169 -16.67 11.09 -3.60
CA LEU A 169 -17.08 11.92 -2.47
C LEU A 169 -18.08 11.19 -1.54
N ALA A 170 -18.98 10.37 -2.10
CA ALA A 170 -19.86 9.52 -1.30
C ALA A 170 -19.06 8.49 -0.48
N ALA A 171 -18.01 7.89 -1.05
CA ALA A 171 -17.10 7.01 -0.30
C ALA A 171 -16.38 7.76 0.82
N ALA A 172 -15.97 9.01 0.60
CA ALA A 172 -15.39 9.85 1.65
C ALA A 172 -16.40 10.08 2.79
N ALA A 173 -17.64 10.41 2.46
CA ALA A 173 -18.72 10.57 3.44
C ALA A 173 -18.98 9.28 4.23
N VAL A 174 -19.07 8.13 3.55
CA VAL A 174 -19.25 6.79 4.16
C VAL A 174 -18.10 6.45 5.11
N ALA A 175 -16.86 6.80 4.73
CA ALA A 175 -15.68 6.63 5.59
C ALA A 175 -15.57 7.69 6.71
N GLY A 176 -16.43 8.71 6.74
CA GLY A 176 -16.35 9.82 7.70
C GLY A 176 -15.17 10.77 7.41
N ILE A 177 -14.69 10.82 6.19
CA ILE A 177 -13.61 11.71 5.75
C ILE A 177 -14.21 13.03 5.27
N SER A 178 -13.81 14.12 5.93
CA SER A 178 -14.22 15.49 5.58
C SER A 178 -13.10 16.30 4.90
N GLU A 179 -11.91 15.73 4.82
CA GLU A 179 -10.74 16.39 4.27
C GLU A 179 -10.34 15.79 2.92
N VAL A 180 -10.92 16.37 1.85
CA VAL A 180 -10.71 15.96 0.47
C VAL A 180 -10.16 17.12 -0.33
N TYR A 181 -9.16 16.85 -1.18
CA TYR A 181 -8.51 17.81 -2.06
C TYR A 181 -8.64 17.36 -3.52
N ALA A 182 -9.12 18.27 -4.37
CA ALA A 182 -9.27 18.07 -5.81
C ALA A 182 -7.91 18.28 -6.51
N VAL A 183 -6.97 17.40 -6.27
CA VAL A 183 -5.62 17.47 -6.83
C VAL A 183 -5.09 16.06 -7.06
N GLY A 184 -4.50 15.83 -8.25
CA GLY A 184 -3.91 14.55 -8.66
C GLY A 184 -2.41 14.66 -8.93
N GLY A 185 -1.83 13.59 -9.49
CA GLY A 185 -0.46 13.57 -10.00
C GLY A 185 0.65 13.75 -8.95
N ALA A 186 1.85 14.02 -9.44
CA ALA A 186 3.03 14.25 -8.61
C ALA A 186 2.89 15.47 -7.70
N GLN A 187 2.13 16.49 -8.13
CA GLN A 187 1.88 17.70 -7.33
C GLN A 187 1.06 17.41 -6.07
N ALA A 188 0.14 16.45 -6.11
CA ALA A 188 -0.60 16.00 -4.92
C ALA A 188 0.35 15.35 -3.89
N ILE A 189 1.28 14.53 -4.36
CA ILE A 189 2.31 13.92 -3.52
C ILE A 189 3.21 14.98 -2.91
N GLY A 190 3.63 15.99 -3.69
CA GLY A 190 4.39 17.14 -3.20
C GLY A 190 3.64 17.92 -2.13
N ALA A 191 2.34 18.18 -2.33
CA ALA A 191 1.49 18.88 -1.36
C ALA A 191 1.38 18.11 -0.04
N LEU A 192 1.13 16.79 -0.12
CA LEU A 192 1.06 15.95 1.07
C LEU A 192 2.41 15.86 1.81
N ALA A 193 3.53 15.82 1.07
CA ALA A 193 4.86 15.70 1.68
C ALA A 193 5.36 16.99 2.32
N TYR A 194 5.19 18.14 1.65
CA TYR A 194 5.81 19.39 2.08
C TYR A 194 4.83 20.35 2.77
N GLY A 195 3.54 20.14 2.58
CA GLY A 195 2.50 21.07 2.98
C GLY A 195 2.39 22.27 2.03
N THR A 196 1.19 22.84 1.97
CA THR A 196 0.87 24.10 1.32
C THR A 196 -0.10 24.89 2.21
N GLU A 197 -0.59 26.04 1.75
CA GLU A 197 -1.53 26.86 2.53
C GLU A 197 -2.86 26.10 2.79
N GLN A 198 -3.34 25.31 1.80
CA GLN A 198 -4.60 24.55 1.90
C GLN A 198 -4.39 23.11 2.33
N VAL A 199 -3.24 22.49 2.02
CA VAL A 199 -2.94 21.07 2.26
C VAL A 199 -1.86 20.96 3.31
N PRO A 200 -2.20 20.72 4.60
CA PRO A 200 -1.20 20.47 5.62
C PRO A 200 -0.39 19.20 5.33
N ALA A 201 0.93 19.26 5.59
CA ALA A 201 1.81 18.11 5.44
C ALA A 201 1.35 16.91 6.28
N VAL A 202 1.70 15.70 5.81
CA VAL A 202 1.35 14.43 6.46
C VAL A 202 2.60 13.66 6.89
N ASP A 203 2.42 12.70 7.78
CA ASP A 203 3.50 11.82 8.24
C ASP A 203 3.69 10.62 7.31
N VAL A 204 2.60 10.13 6.70
CA VAL A 204 2.61 8.99 5.78
C VAL A 204 1.71 9.27 4.59
N ILE A 205 2.20 8.91 3.40
CA ILE A 205 1.43 8.90 2.14
C ILE A 205 1.19 7.46 1.73
N CYS A 206 -0.06 7.12 1.38
CA CYS A 206 -0.44 5.81 0.85
C CYS A 206 -1.36 5.93 -0.38
N GLY A 207 -1.66 4.81 -1.01
CA GLY A 207 -2.55 4.68 -2.16
C GLY A 207 -1.82 4.47 -3.49
N PRO A 208 -2.45 3.80 -4.47
CA PRO A 208 -1.86 3.52 -5.78
C PRO A 208 -1.81 4.78 -6.67
N GLY A 209 -1.04 4.74 -7.74
CA GLY A 209 -0.99 5.83 -8.70
C GLY A 209 -0.24 5.46 -9.97
N ASN A 210 -0.25 6.33 -10.97
CA ASN A 210 0.53 6.15 -12.19
C ASN A 210 2.05 6.32 -11.94
N LYS A 211 2.86 6.11 -12.99
CA LYS A 211 4.32 6.21 -12.89
C LYS A 211 4.84 7.54 -12.30
N TYR A 212 4.17 8.67 -12.57
CA TYR A 212 4.56 9.98 -12.01
C TYR A 212 4.31 10.05 -10.51
N VAL A 213 3.19 9.49 -10.04
CA VAL A 213 2.84 9.39 -8.61
C VAL A 213 3.80 8.45 -7.90
N ALA A 214 4.11 7.29 -8.50
CA ALA A 214 5.08 6.35 -7.94
C ALA A 214 6.48 6.97 -7.80
N LEU A 215 6.98 7.64 -8.85
CA LEU A 215 8.24 8.37 -8.81
C LEU A 215 8.23 9.51 -7.78
N ALA A 216 7.14 10.28 -7.72
CA ALA A 216 7.03 11.35 -6.73
C ALA A 216 7.09 10.82 -5.29
N LYS A 217 6.45 9.68 -5.01
CA LYS A 217 6.54 9.00 -3.71
C LYS A 217 7.99 8.59 -3.39
N GLN A 218 8.73 8.05 -4.36
CA GLN A 218 10.14 7.68 -4.18
C GLN A 218 11.00 8.92 -3.89
N GLU A 219 10.79 10.02 -4.61
CA GLU A 219 11.56 11.27 -4.43
C GLU A 219 11.28 11.95 -3.07
N VAL A 220 10.08 11.82 -2.52
CA VAL A 220 9.74 12.40 -1.20
C VAL A 220 10.02 11.43 -0.04
N ALA A 221 10.37 10.18 -0.31
CA ALA A 221 10.70 9.20 0.72
C ALA A 221 11.90 9.68 1.55
N GLY A 222 11.72 9.70 2.88
CA GLY A 222 12.70 10.30 3.80
C GLY A 222 12.30 11.69 4.30
N ALA A 223 11.49 12.46 3.55
CA ALA A 223 10.81 13.64 4.07
C ALA A 223 9.45 13.26 4.70
N VAL A 224 8.84 12.22 4.17
CA VAL A 224 7.55 11.66 4.62
C VAL A 224 7.62 10.13 4.51
N GLY A 225 6.91 9.42 5.37
CA GLY A 225 6.74 7.97 5.23
C GLY A 225 5.92 7.64 3.97
N VAL A 226 6.30 6.59 3.25
CA VAL A 226 5.59 6.16 2.05
C VAL A 226 5.23 4.69 2.19
N ALA A 227 3.95 4.42 2.40
CA ALA A 227 3.39 3.07 2.38
C ALA A 227 3.10 2.63 0.95
N ALA A 228 3.39 1.37 0.62
CA ALA A 228 3.20 0.81 -0.71
C ALA A 228 3.80 1.71 -1.82
N ALA A 229 5.11 2.00 -1.70
CA ALA A 229 5.84 2.96 -2.55
C ALA A 229 5.88 2.56 -4.04
N PHE A 230 5.68 1.28 -4.35
CA PHE A 230 5.89 0.68 -5.66
C PHE A 230 4.56 0.29 -6.31
N ALA A 231 3.66 1.24 -6.50
CA ALA A 231 2.47 1.00 -7.30
C ALA A 231 2.80 1.23 -8.78
N GLY A 232 2.84 0.17 -9.55
CA GLY A 232 2.94 0.16 -11.01
C GLY A 232 1.60 -0.22 -11.66
N PRO A 233 1.58 -0.52 -12.96
CA PRO A 233 0.42 -1.12 -13.60
C PRO A 233 0.03 -2.42 -12.95
N SER A 234 -1.26 -2.70 -12.98
CA SER A 234 -1.86 -3.86 -12.36
C SER A 234 -1.43 -5.17 -13.04
N GLU A 235 -1.25 -6.22 -12.23
CA GLU A 235 -0.75 -7.53 -12.67
C GLU A 235 -1.61 -8.67 -12.12
N VAL A 236 -1.88 -9.68 -12.98
CA VAL A 236 -2.49 -10.94 -12.54
C VAL A 236 -1.70 -12.14 -13.04
N VAL A 237 -1.56 -13.13 -12.19
CA VAL A 237 -1.18 -14.49 -12.57
C VAL A 237 -2.36 -15.41 -12.25
N VAL A 238 -2.91 -16.05 -13.27
CA VAL A 238 -3.93 -17.08 -13.15
C VAL A 238 -3.28 -18.42 -13.39
N ILE A 239 -3.24 -19.29 -12.38
CA ILE A 239 -2.84 -20.68 -12.50
C ILE A 239 -4.12 -21.51 -12.64
N ALA A 240 -4.28 -22.21 -13.76
CA ALA A 240 -5.48 -22.97 -14.06
C ALA A 240 -5.17 -24.32 -14.69
N ASP A 241 -6.07 -25.28 -14.46
CA ASP A 241 -6.08 -26.60 -15.11
C ASP A 241 -7.48 -26.92 -15.69
N GLY A 242 -7.66 -28.14 -16.21
CA GLY A 242 -8.94 -28.56 -16.79
C GLY A 242 -10.06 -28.85 -15.77
N SER A 243 -9.82 -28.67 -14.46
CA SER A 243 -10.84 -28.90 -13.41
C SER A 243 -11.82 -27.75 -13.25
N ILE A 244 -11.47 -26.56 -13.72
CA ILE A 244 -12.28 -25.32 -13.63
C ILE A 244 -12.79 -24.95 -15.04
N ARG A 245 -13.99 -24.39 -15.07
CA ARG A 245 -14.58 -23.90 -16.33
C ARG A 245 -13.69 -22.82 -16.95
N PRO A 246 -13.34 -22.96 -18.25
CA PRO A 246 -12.36 -22.05 -18.89
C PRO A 246 -12.80 -20.59 -18.92
N GLU A 247 -14.13 -20.31 -18.96
CA GLU A 247 -14.62 -18.94 -18.94
C GLU A 247 -14.32 -18.19 -17.63
N LEU A 248 -14.13 -18.89 -16.49
CA LEU A 248 -13.76 -18.23 -15.23
C LEU A 248 -12.31 -17.76 -15.27
N ALA A 249 -11.37 -18.62 -15.67
CA ALA A 249 -9.99 -18.21 -15.82
C ALA A 249 -9.82 -17.12 -16.90
N ALA A 250 -10.57 -17.21 -18.00
CA ALA A 250 -10.53 -16.22 -19.07
C ALA A 250 -11.01 -14.84 -18.62
N ILE A 251 -12.13 -14.75 -17.87
CA ILE A 251 -12.62 -13.46 -17.40
C ILE A 251 -11.68 -12.83 -16.36
N ASP A 252 -11.01 -13.64 -15.53
CA ASP A 252 -10.07 -13.17 -14.52
C ASP A 252 -8.76 -12.64 -15.15
N VAL A 253 -8.33 -13.16 -16.29
CA VAL A 253 -7.27 -12.56 -17.13
C VAL A 253 -7.73 -11.23 -17.73
N ILE A 254 -9.00 -11.14 -18.17
CA ILE A 254 -9.56 -9.93 -18.80
C ILE A 254 -9.72 -8.79 -17.80
N LEU A 255 -10.22 -9.08 -16.58
CA LEU A 255 -10.48 -8.04 -15.58
C LEU A 255 -9.24 -7.20 -15.27
N GLN A 256 -8.06 -7.81 -15.34
CA GLN A 256 -6.80 -7.11 -15.17
C GLN A 256 -6.39 -6.32 -16.42
N ALA A 257 -6.61 -6.92 -17.59
CA ALA A 257 -6.25 -6.29 -18.87
C ALA A 257 -7.09 -5.04 -19.19
N GLU A 258 -8.27 -4.88 -18.62
CA GLU A 258 -9.11 -3.70 -18.85
C GLU A 258 -8.61 -2.42 -18.13
N HIS A 259 -7.65 -2.53 -17.20
CA HIS A 259 -7.09 -1.37 -16.50
C HIS A 259 -6.21 -0.49 -17.40
N GLY A 260 -5.66 -1.03 -18.48
CA GLY A 260 -4.93 -0.25 -19.48
C GLY A 260 -3.71 -0.97 -20.06
N PRO A 261 -3.06 -0.36 -21.08
CA PRO A 261 -2.07 -1.02 -21.91
C PRO A 261 -0.76 -1.42 -21.20
N ASP A 262 -0.48 -0.86 -20.03
CA ASP A 262 0.76 -1.17 -19.29
C ASP A 262 0.60 -2.38 -18.35
N GLY A 263 -0.59 -3.01 -18.28
CA GLY A 263 -0.91 -4.14 -17.40
C GLY A 263 -0.26 -5.45 -17.86
N LEU A 264 -0.03 -6.38 -16.92
CA LEU A 264 0.48 -7.72 -17.18
C LEU A 264 -0.55 -8.77 -16.78
N ALA A 265 -0.74 -9.76 -17.68
CA ALA A 265 -1.65 -10.86 -17.44
C ALA A 265 -0.99 -12.19 -17.84
N TRP A 266 -0.89 -13.11 -16.87
CA TRP A 266 -0.25 -14.40 -17.06
C TRP A 266 -1.28 -15.50 -16.81
N LEU A 267 -1.43 -16.38 -17.81
CA LEU A 267 -2.14 -17.64 -17.68
C LEU A 267 -1.10 -18.76 -17.64
N ILE A 268 -1.03 -19.51 -16.55
CA ILE A 268 -0.05 -20.58 -16.38
C ILE A 268 -0.80 -21.91 -16.20
N SER A 269 -0.40 -22.92 -16.95
CA SER A 269 -0.98 -24.25 -16.88
C SER A 269 0.04 -25.34 -17.16
N TRP A 270 -0.19 -26.52 -16.62
CA TRP A 270 0.50 -27.77 -16.98
C TRP A 270 -0.38 -28.67 -17.91
N ASP A 271 -1.58 -28.19 -18.24
CA ASP A 271 -2.54 -28.84 -19.12
C ASP A 271 -2.68 -28.00 -20.41
N ALA A 272 -2.18 -28.53 -21.52
CA ALA A 272 -2.19 -27.83 -22.81
C ALA A 272 -3.62 -27.65 -23.35
N ASP A 273 -4.52 -28.63 -23.12
CA ASP A 273 -5.90 -28.57 -23.61
C ASP A 273 -6.70 -27.51 -22.81
N ALA A 274 -6.47 -27.43 -21.49
CA ALA A 274 -7.05 -26.38 -20.64
C ALA A 274 -6.58 -25.00 -21.08
N LEU A 275 -5.29 -24.82 -21.32
CA LEU A 275 -4.70 -23.57 -21.77
C LEU A 275 -5.28 -23.10 -23.12
N ASP A 276 -5.51 -24.03 -24.06
CA ASP A 276 -6.11 -23.73 -25.34
C ASP A 276 -7.61 -23.38 -25.22
N ALA A 277 -8.34 -24.08 -24.35
CA ALA A 277 -9.75 -23.79 -24.07
C ALA A 277 -9.93 -22.41 -23.43
N ILE A 278 -9.07 -22.04 -22.47
CA ILE A 278 -9.11 -20.72 -21.81
C ILE A 278 -8.77 -19.61 -22.78
N ASP A 279 -7.76 -19.79 -23.66
CA ASP A 279 -7.38 -18.79 -24.67
C ASP A 279 -8.51 -18.59 -25.72
N ALA A 280 -9.26 -19.63 -26.05
CA ALA A 280 -10.44 -19.52 -26.93
C ALA A 280 -11.59 -18.72 -26.25
N GLU A 281 -11.85 -18.99 -24.98
CA GLU A 281 -12.86 -18.24 -24.20
C GLU A 281 -12.43 -16.79 -23.98
N LEU A 282 -11.14 -16.53 -23.74
CA LEU A 282 -10.58 -15.19 -23.63
C LEU A 282 -10.81 -14.39 -24.91
N ALA A 283 -10.61 -14.98 -26.08
CA ALA A 283 -10.89 -14.33 -27.35
C ALA A 283 -12.39 -14.00 -27.49
N ARG A 284 -13.28 -14.94 -27.16
CA ARG A 284 -14.73 -14.77 -27.23
C ARG A 284 -15.24 -13.67 -26.29
N LEU A 285 -14.76 -13.66 -25.04
CA LEU A 285 -15.17 -12.67 -24.03
C LEU A 285 -14.63 -11.28 -24.37
N THR A 286 -13.37 -11.18 -24.83
CA THR A 286 -12.80 -9.90 -25.28
C THR A 286 -13.55 -9.31 -26.44
N ASP A 287 -14.01 -10.14 -27.40
CA ASP A 287 -14.82 -9.68 -28.54
C ASP A 287 -16.14 -9.03 -28.11
N ALA A 288 -16.73 -9.48 -27.01
CA ALA A 288 -17.98 -8.96 -26.46
C ALA A 288 -17.77 -7.80 -25.45
N ALA A 289 -16.55 -7.51 -25.04
CA ALA A 289 -16.28 -6.54 -23.99
C ALA A 289 -16.41 -5.08 -24.48
N PRO A 290 -17.02 -4.18 -23.69
CA PRO A 290 -17.10 -2.75 -24.02
C PRO A 290 -15.73 -2.09 -24.23
N ARG A 291 -14.70 -2.55 -23.49
CA ARG A 291 -13.31 -2.04 -23.55
C ARG A 291 -12.39 -2.93 -24.40
N LYS A 292 -12.93 -3.58 -25.41
CA LYS A 292 -12.20 -4.51 -26.29
C LYS A 292 -10.85 -3.98 -26.77
N ALA A 293 -10.77 -2.71 -27.16
CA ALA A 293 -9.54 -2.12 -27.69
C ALA A 293 -8.43 -2.08 -26.63
N ASP A 294 -8.73 -1.65 -25.42
CA ASP A 294 -7.77 -1.60 -24.31
C ASP A 294 -7.33 -3.01 -23.92
N ILE A 295 -8.27 -3.93 -23.75
CA ILE A 295 -8.01 -5.35 -23.42
C ILE A 295 -7.10 -5.99 -24.46
N THR A 296 -7.43 -5.80 -25.76
CA THR A 296 -6.63 -6.38 -26.86
C THR A 296 -5.21 -5.83 -26.86
N ALA A 297 -5.04 -4.53 -26.67
CA ALA A 297 -3.71 -3.90 -26.61
C ALA A 297 -2.88 -4.44 -25.43
N THR A 298 -3.47 -4.49 -24.23
CA THR A 298 -2.81 -5.03 -23.04
C THR A 298 -2.38 -6.48 -23.23
N LEU A 299 -3.28 -7.35 -23.71
CA LEU A 299 -2.99 -8.77 -23.88
C LEU A 299 -1.97 -9.04 -25.02
N ALA A 300 -1.93 -8.20 -26.05
CA ALA A 300 -0.95 -8.33 -27.11
C ALA A 300 0.49 -8.02 -26.65
N GLU A 301 0.65 -7.04 -25.77
CA GLU A 301 1.96 -6.59 -25.28
C GLU A 301 2.37 -7.27 -23.97
N GLY A 302 1.45 -7.39 -23.02
CA GLY A 302 1.69 -7.86 -21.65
C GLY A 302 0.98 -9.16 -21.27
N GLY A 303 0.31 -9.84 -22.21
CA GLY A 303 -0.41 -11.10 -21.97
C GLY A 303 0.43 -12.33 -22.35
N TYR A 304 0.58 -13.28 -21.41
CA TYR A 304 1.38 -14.49 -21.61
C TYR A 304 0.60 -15.74 -21.24
N ALA A 305 0.69 -16.79 -22.06
CA ALA A 305 0.20 -18.13 -21.79
C ALA A 305 1.38 -19.08 -21.64
N VAL A 306 1.60 -19.56 -20.44
CA VAL A 306 2.78 -20.35 -20.06
C VAL A 306 2.40 -21.79 -19.83
N LEU A 307 3.03 -22.70 -20.57
CA LEU A 307 2.90 -24.15 -20.37
C LEU A 307 4.11 -24.68 -19.60
N VAL A 308 3.85 -25.40 -18.50
CA VAL A 308 4.87 -25.97 -17.60
C VAL A 308 4.66 -27.46 -17.40
N ASP A 309 5.55 -28.13 -16.66
CA ASP A 309 5.49 -29.59 -16.46
C ASP A 309 4.54 -30.02 -15.31
N SER A 310 4.32 -29.17 -14.32
CA SER A 310 3.57 -29.56 -13.10
C SER A 310 2.96 -28.34 -12.37
N PRO A 311 2.04 -28.58 -11.41
CA PRO A 311 1.53 -27.52 -10.51
C PRO A 311 2.64 -26.77 -9.76
N GLU A 312 3.66 -27.49 -9.28
CA GLU A 312 4.80 -26.90 -8.55
C GLU A 312 5.63 -25.99 -9.47
N ALA A 313 5.83 -26.38 -10.73
CA ALA A 313 6.49 -25.55 -11.72
C ALA A 313 5.66 -24.29 -12.02
N ALA A 314 4.33 -24.38 -12.03
CA ALA A 314 3.45 -23.21 -12.19
C ALA A 314 3.61 -22.21 -11.03
N VAL A 315 3.64 -22.70 -9.79
CA VAL A 315 3.88 -21.87 -8.60
C VAL A 315 5.28 -21.25 -8.63
N GLU A 316 6.30 -21.98 -9.11
CA GLU A 316 7.65 -21.41 -9.22
C GLU A 316 7.70 -20.26 -10.25
N ILE A 317 7.02 -20.40 -11.39
CA ILE A 317 6.88 -19.28 -12.34
C ILE A 317 6.15 -18.10 -11.67
N ALA A 318 5.06 -18.34 -10.94
CA ALA A 318 4.36 -17.28 -10.21
C ALA A 318 5.27 -16.59 -9.18
N ASN A 319 6.08 -17.34 -8.44
CA ASN A 319 7.07 -16.80 -7.50
C ASN A 319 8.14 -15.92 -8.19
N LEU A 320 8.55 -16.30 -9.40
CA LEU A 320 9.49 -15.52 -10.20
C LEU A 320 8.86 -14.24 -10.76
N VAL A 321 7.59 -14.30 -11.17
CA VAL A 321 6.81 -13.13 -11.59
C VAL A 321 6.56 -12.22 -10.39
N ALA A 322 6.28 -12.79 -9.22
CA ALA A 322 5.92 -12.09 -8.00
C ALA A 322 4.75 -11.10 -8.22
N PRO A 323 3.58 -11.59 -8.64
CA PRO A 323 2.47 -10.76 -9.10
C PRO A 323 1.77 -9.99 -7.99
N GLU A 324 1.05 -8.96 -8.39
CA GLU A 324 0.07 -8.27 -7.55
C GLU A 324 -1.05 -9.23 -7.11
N HIS A 325 -1.70 -9.88 -8.07
CA HIS A 325 -2.76 -10.85 -7.84
C HIS A 325 -2.33 -12.24 -8.32
N LEU A 326 -2.44 -13.24 -7.46
CA LEU A 326 -2.27 -14.66 -7.81
C LEU A 326 -3.59 -15.39 -7.62
N GLU A 327 -4.15 -15.92 -8.70
CA GLU A 327 -5.36 -16.74 -8.65
C GLU A 327 -5.02 -18.21 -8.90
N LEU A 328 -5.48 -19.09 -8.02
CA LEU A 328 -5.30 -20.53 -8.10
C LEU A 328 -6.65 -21.16 -8.46
N LEU A 329 -6.87 -21.36 -9.77
CA LEU A 329 -8.07 -21.92 -10.37
C LEU A 329 -7.80 -23.35 -10.85
N CYS A 330 -7.40 -24.22 -9.93
CA CYS A 330 -7.04 -25.61 -10.21
C CYS A 330 -7.53 -26.54 -9.13
N ALA A 331 -7.50 -27.85 -9.40
CA ALA A 331 -7.70 -28.87 -8.38
C ALA A 331 -6.64 -28.72 -7.29
N ASP A 332 -7.04 -29.00 -6.04
CA ASP A 332 -6.15 -28.99 -4.86
C ASP A 332 -5.38 -27.67 -4.67
N ALA A 333 -5.94 -26.55 -5.14
CA ALA A 333 -5.35 -25.22 -5.11
C ALA A 333 -4.82 -24.80 -3.70
N ALA A 334 -5.50 -25.24 -2.63
CA ALA A 334 -5.10 -24.98 -1.25
C ALA A 334 -3.75 -25.61 -0.90
N ASP A 335 -3.41 -26.75 -1.50
CA ASP A 335 -2.15 -27.47 -1.24
C ASP A 335 -0.94 -26.76 -1.87
N LEU A 336 -1.18 -25.88 -2.85
CA LEU A 336 -0.14 -25.08 -3.49
C LEU A 336 0.26 -23.85 -2.67
N VAL A 337 -0.63 -23.35 -1.81
CA VAL A 337 -0.42 -22.09 -1.05
C VAL A 337 0.86 -22.08 -0.23
N PRO A 338 1.25 -23.18 0.49
CA PRO A 338 2.50 -23.18 1.27
C PRO A 338 3.76 -22.97 0.42
N SER A 339 3.69 -23.23 -0.89
CA SER A 339 4.80 -23.05 -1.85
C SER A 339 4.83 -21.65 -2.48
N VAL A 340 3.78 -20.84 -2.30
CA VAL A 340 3.75 -19.46 -2.76
C VAL A 340 4.57 -18.59 -1.80
N ARG A 341 5.59 -17.94 -2.33
CA ARG A 341 6.48 -17.06 -1.57
C ARG A 341 6.27 -15.59 -1.88
N ASN A 342 5.90 -15.29 -3.11
CA ASN A 342 5.88 -13.93 -3.65
C ASN A 342 4.57 -13.68 -4.39
N ALA A 343 3.60 -13.09 -3.71
CA ALA A 343 2.36 -12.55 -4.31
C ALA A 343 1.81 -11.44 -3.41
N GLY A 344 1.20 -10.42 -3.99
CA GLY A 344 0.54 -9.36 -3.24
C GLY A 344 -0.73 -9.87 -2.55
N ALA A 345 -1.57 -10.60 -3.29
CA ALA A 345 -2.73 -11.30 -2.76
C ALA A 345 -2.89 -12.67 -3.45
N ILE A 346 -3.46 -13.65 -2.72
CA ILE A 346 -3.70 -15.01 -3.24
C ILE A 346 -5.20 -15.29 -3.16
N PHE A 347 -5.78 -15.71 -4.29
CA PHE A 347 -7.19 -16.05 -4.42
C PHE A 347 -7.33 -17.51 -4.79
N ILE A 348 -8.24 -18.24 -4.13
CA ILE A 348 -8.33 -19.69 -4.27
C ILE A 348 -9.73 -20.10 -4.70
N GLY A 349 -9.80 -20.82 -5.80
CA GLY A 349 -11.00 -21.49 -6.28
C GLY A 349 -11.98 -20.56 -7.03
N PRO A 350 -13.05 -21.15 -7.59
CA PRO A 350 -13.88 -20.49 -8.61
C PRO A 350 -14.75 -19.33 -8.11
N TRP A 351 -14.85 -19.13 -6.79
CA TRP A 351 -15.67 -18.10 -6.17
C TRP A 351 -14.86 -16.94 -5.59
N SER A 352 -13.55 -16.92 -5.85
CA SER A 352 -12.63 -15.94 -5.30
C SER A 352 -11.86 -15.19 -6.39
N PRO A 353 -12.53 -14.51 -7.34
CA PRO A 353 -11.84 -13.70 -8.33
C PRO A 353 -11.20 -12.47 -7.66
N ALA A 354 -10.17 -11.89 -8.27
CA ALA A 354 -9.51 -10.68 -7.79
C ALA A 354 -10.50 -9.53 -7.53
N SER A 355 -11.56 -9.42 -8.34
CA SER A 355 -12.62 -8.42 -8.14
C SER A 355 -13.30 -8.49 -6.76
N VAL A 356 -13.41 -9.66 -6.14
CA VAL A 356 -13.90 -9.77 -4.76
C VAL A 356 -12.90 -9.17 -3.78
N GLY A 357 -11.59 -9.36 -4.03
CA GLY A 357 -10.50 -8.73 -3.29
C GLY A 357 -10.53 -7.22 -3.41
N ASP A 358 -10.70 -6.72 -4.63
CA ASP A 358 -10.69 -5.29 -4.93
C ASP A 358 -11.80 -4.50 -4.26
N TYR A 359 -12.93 -5.15 -3.94
CA TYR A 359 -14.09 -4.43 -3.43
C TYR A 359 -14.54 -4.86 -2.03
N LEU A 360 -14.65 -6.16 -1.75
CA LEU A 360 -15.44 -6.64 -0.61
C LEU A 360 -14.78 -7.71 0.27
N ALA A 361 -13.61 -8.26 -0.09
CA ALA A 361 -12.99 -9.31 0.72
C ALA A 361 -12.52 -8.82 2.10
N GLY A 362 -12.11 -7.55 2.19
CA GLY A 362 -11.67 -6.92 3.43
C GLY A 362 -10.20 -6.50 3.44
N PRO A 363 -9.22 -7.34 3.03
CA PRO A 363 -7.84 -6.89 2.85
C PRO A 363 -7.73 -5.72 1.88
N SER A 364 -6.75 -4.83 2.10
CA SER A 364 -6.52 -3.72 1.19
C SER A 364 -6.06 -4.19 -0.18
N HIS A 365 -6.63 -3.60 -1.24
CA HIS A 365 -6.22 -3.82 -2.61
C HIS A 365 -5.02 -2.95 -3.04
N VAL A 366 -4.44 -2.18 -2.12
CA VAL A 366 -3.16 -1.49 -2.39
C VAL A 366 -2.05 -2.51 -2.23
N LEU A 367 -1.67 -3.09 -3.33
CA LEU A 367 -0.80 -4.26 -3.42
C LEU A 367 0.55 -3.91 -4.06
N PRO A 368 1.61 -4.67 -3.79
CA PRO A 368 2.88 -4.51 -4.48
C PRO A 368 2.78 -5.00 -5.93
N THR A 369 3.27 -4.21 -6.87
CA THR A 369 3.29 -4.49 -8.30
C THR A 369 4.71 -4.61 -8.85
N TYR A 370 4.89 -4.96 -10.13
CA TYR A 370 6.20 -5.07 -10.80
C TYR A 370 7.20 -5.98 -10.09
N GLY A 371 6.71 -7.10 -9.57
CA GLY A 371 7.55 -8.07 -8.89
C GLY A 371 8.07 -7.58 -7.52
N THR A 372 7.54 -6.48 -6.97
CA THR A 372 7.93 -5.99 -5.65
C THR A 372 7.33 -6.82 -4.52
N ALA A 373 6.37 -7.71 -4.79
CA ALA A 373 5.87 -8.70 -3.84
C ALA A 373 6.96 -9.61 -3.26
N ARG A 374 8.17 -9.58 -3.82
CA ARG A 374 9.37 -10.24 -3.25
C ARG A 374 9.87 -9.61 -1.97
N PHE A 375 9.52 -8.35 -1.68
CA PHE A 375 10.00 -7.60 -0.51
C PHE A 375 8.99 -6.61 0.06
N SER A 376 7.82 -6.47 -0.56
CA SER A 376 6.73 -5.58 -0.13
C SER A 376 5.46 -6.39 0.12
N SER A 377 4.59 -5.85 0.94
CA SER A 377 3.28 -6.42 1.29
C SER A 377 2.14 -5.51 0.83
N ALA A 378 0.91 -6.03 0.88
CA ALA A 378 -0.30 -5.22 0.84
C ALA A 378 -0.29 -4.16 1.95
N LEU A 379 -1.03 -3.08 1.76
CA LEU A 379 -1.24 -2.07 2.78
C LEU A 379 -1.95 -2.67 4.00
N THR A 380 -1.38 -2.45 5.17
CA THR A 380 -1.88 -2.96 6.45
C THR A 380 -1.95 -1.85 7.50
N VAL A 381 -2.46 -2.14 8.69
CA VAL A 381 -2.42 -1.17 9.81
C VAL A 381 -1.00 -0.84 10.25
N ASP A 382 -0.04 -1.75 10.05
CA ASP A 382 1.37 -1.56 10.44
C ASP A 382 2.01 -0.39 9.67
N ASP A 383 1.56 -0.10 8.44
CA ASP A 383 2.03 1.02 7.63
C ASP A 383 1.76 2.39 8.24
N PHE A 384 0.82 2.47 9.18
CA PHE A 384 0.40 3.67 9.89
C PHE A 384 0.86 3.70 11.34
N LEU A 385 1.64 2.70 11.78
CA LEU A 385 2.04 2.53 13.16
C LEU A 385 3.55 2.71 13.34
N LYS A 386 3.92 3.41 14.41
CA LYS A 386 5.30 3.51 14.92
C LYS A 386 5.46 2.53 16.09
N HIS A 387 6.48 1.69 16.03
CA HIS A 387 6.82 0.80 17.12
C HIS A 387 7.73 1.52 18.12
N HIS A 388 7.34 1.52 19.39
CA HIS A 388 8.09 2.08 20.49
C HIS A 388 8.43 1.01 21.53
N HIS A 389 9.55 1.20 22.18
CA HIS A 389 9.89 0.43 23.38
C HIS A 389 10.27 1.34 24.54
N VAL A 390 9.92 0.94 25.73
CA VAL A 390 10.31 1.56 26.99
C VAL A 390 11.22 0.57 27.70
N VAL A 391 12.40 1.02 28.09
CA VAL A 391 13.37 0.22 28.85
C VAL A 391 13.46 0.77 30.24
N THR A 392 13.24 -0.09 31.22
CA THR A 392 13.44 0.21 32.64
C THR A 392 14.42 -0.80 33.20
N VAL A 393 15.42 -0.34 33.92
CA VAL A 393 16.43 -1.18 34.57
C VAL A 393 16.39 -0.92 36.04
N ASP A 394 16.18 -1.95 36.86
CA ASP A 394 16.30 -1.81 38.29
C ASP A 394 17.78 -1.73 38.75
N GLY A 395 17.98 -1.32 40.01
CA GLY A 395 19.34 -1.09 40.49
C GLY A 395 20.21 -2.35 40.54
N GLU A 396 19.62 -3.52 40.82
CA GLU A 396 20.37 -4.78 40.89
C GLU A 396 20.76 -5.25 39.47
N ALA A 397 19.85 -5.10 38.51
CA ALA A 397 20.15 -5.35 37.11
C ALA A 397 21.25 -4.40 36.62
N PHE A 398 21.16 -3.10 36.98
CA PHE A 398 22.20 -2.14 36.62
C PHE A 398 23.57 -2.56 37.15
N ASP A 399 23.68 -3.02 38.40
CA ASP A 399 24.95 -3.49 38.99
C ASP A 399 25.51 -4.71 38.24
N ARG A 400 24.64 -5.60 37.73
CA ARG A 400 25.06 -6.77 36.95
C ARG A 400 25.52 -6.43 35.54
N ILE A 401 24.77 -5.57 34.82
CA ILE A 401 25.05 -5.30 33.40
C ILE A 401 25.97 -4.11 33.18
N GLY A 402 26.05 -3.17 34.12
CA GLY A 402 26.82 -1.93 33.99
C GLY A 402 28.29 -2.14 33.61
N PRO A 403 29.02 -3.07 34.26
CA PRO A 403 30.41 -3.34 33.86
C PRO A 403 30.57 -3.75 32.40
N ALA A 404 29.63 -4.56 31.87
CA ALA A 404 29.67 -4.98 30.48
C ALA A 404 29.37 -3.81 29.52
N VAL A 405 28.40 -2.97 29.88
CA VAL A 405 28.07 -1.75 29.07
C VAL A 405 29.28 -0.80 29.05
N GLN A 406 29.95 -0.60 30.20
CA GLN A 406 31.15 0.23 30.27
C GLN A 406 32.27 -0.31 29.39
N ALA A 407 32.55 -1.63 29.48
CA ALA A 407 33.61 -2.27 28.69
C ALA A 407 33.35 -2.15 27.16
N LEU A 408 32.10 -2.30 26.72
CA LEU A 408 31.75 -2.12 25.31
C LEU A 408 31.93 -0.66 24.87
N ALA A 409 31.45 0.30 25.67
CA ALA A 409 31.58 1.72 25.36
C ALA A 409 33.06 2.16 25.26
N GLU A 410 33.94 1.64 26.17
CA GLU A 410 35.37 1.89 26.13
C GLU A 410 36.04 1.26 24.90
N ALA A 411 35.62 0.05 24.52
CA ALA A 411 36.14 -0.61 23.31
C ALA A 411 35.76 0.11 22.02
N GLU A 412 34.60 0.79 22.02
CA GLU A 412 34.14 1.63 20.91
C GLU A 412 34.73 3.05 20.94
N GLY A 413 35.48 3.42 21.99
CA GLY A 413 36.03 4.77 22.17
C GLY A 413 34.95 5.82 22.52
N LEU A 414 33.83 5.40 23.10
CA LEU A 414 32.73 6.25 23.49
C LEU A 414 32.81 6.61 24.98
N ASP A 415 33.77 7.50 25.35
CA ASP A 415 34.06 7.85 26.73
C ASP A 415 32.86 8.36 27.53
N ALA A 416 31.99 9.17 26.93
CA ALA A 416 30.80 9.68 27.59
C ALA A 416 29.76 8.58 27.92
N HIS A 417 29.68 7.53 27.08
CA HIS A 417 28.84 6.36 27.37
C HIS A 417 29.38 5.58 28.58
N ALA A 418 30.70 5.33 28.60
CA ALA A 418 31.38 4.66 29.73
C ALA A 418 31.24 5.49 31.02
N GLU A 419 31.41 6.83 30.95
CA GLU A 419 31.28 7.74 32.08
C GLU A 419 29.84 7.77 32.63
N SER A 420 28.82 7.69 31.77
CA SER A 420 27.43 7.59 32.16
C SER A 420 27.16 6.38 33.09
N ILE A 421 27.84 5.28 32.84
CA ILE A 421 27.76 4.10 33.71
C ILE A 421 28.56 4.30 35.01
N ARG A 422 29.80 4.81 34.94
CA ARG A 422 30.68 5.04 36.11
C ARG A 422 30.02 5.97 37.13
N ILE A 423 29.39 7.07 36.70
CA ILE A 423 28.69 8.00 37.57
C ILE A 423 27.57 7.29 38.31
N ARG A 424 26.72 6.51 37.63
CA ARG A 424 25.62 5.78 38.24
C ARG A 424 26.10 4.69 39.20
N ALA A 425 27.13 3.96 38.85
CA ALA A 425 27.73 2.97 39.70
C ALA A 425 28.30 3.59 40.99
N ALA A 426 28.96 4.76 40.90
CA ALA A 426 29.48 5.49 42.04
C ALA A 426 28.36 5.99 42.98
N LEU A 427 27.25 6.51 42.43
CA LEU A 427 26.07 6.91 43.20
C LEU A 427 25.49 5.72 44.02
N ARG A 428 25.33 4.57 43.34
CA ARG A 428 24.82 3.36 44.02
C ARG A 428 25.79 2.84 45.11
N ALA A 429 27.09 2.79 44.83
CA ALA A 429 28.07 2.37 45.81
C ALA A 429 28.10 3.25 47.08
N ASN A 430 27.77 4.54 46.93
CA ASN A 430 27.70 5.49 48.02
C ASN A 430 26.32 5.54 48.72
N GLY A 431 25.35 4.69 48.31
CA GLY A 431 24.01 4.68 48.86
C GLY A 431 23.22 5.97 48.56
N GLN A 432 23.63 6.72 47.53
CA GLN A 432 22.95 7.96 47.14
C GLN A 432 21.75 7.66 46.26
N ASP A 433 20.64 8.36 46.55
CA ASP A 433 19.44 8.27 45.73
C ASP A 433 19.67 8.99 44.38
N ALA A 434 19.57 8.25 43.30
CA ALA A 434 19.72 8.78 41.94
C ALA A 434 18.57 9.77 41.59
N THR A 435 17.48 9.78 42.34
CA THR A 435 16.33 10.68 42.15
C THR A 435 16.42 11.99 42.95
N ALA A 436 17.35 12.07 43.92
CA ALA A 436 17.55 13.24 44.77
C ALA A 436 18.49 14.24 44.13
N ALA A 437 17.97 15.18 43.31
CA ALA A 437 18.71 16.39 43.00
C ALA A 437 18.68 17.30 44.25
N PRO A 438 19.85 17.68 44.85
CA PRO A 438 19.83 18.65 45.93
C PRO A 438 19.31 19.97 45.38
N GLY A 439 18.06 20.32 45.68
CA GLY A 439 17.51 21.66 45.38
C GLY A 439 16.28 21.76 44.49
N LEU A 440 15.80 20.69 43.85
CA LEU A 440 14.55 20.70 43.06
C LEU A 440 13.41 20.01 43.83
N ARG A 441 13.03 20.54 44.99
CA ARG A 441 11.72 20.25 45.56
C ARG A 441 10.72 21.10 44.79
N GLY A 442 9.85 20.47 43.96
CA GLY A 442 8.72 21.15 43.35
C GLY A 442 7.84 21.83 44.44
N PRO A 443 7.11 22.90 44.10
CA PRO A 443 6.26 23.62 45.05
C PRO A 443 5.18 22.68 45.58
N GLY A 444 5.12 22.58 46.90
CA GLY A 444 4.35 21.71 47.74
C GLY A 444 2.98 21.30 47.25
N GLY A 445 2.75 20.00 47.22
CA GLY A 445 1.45 19.45 47.40
C GLY A 445 1.02 19.63 48.89
N SER A 446 0.17 20.60 49.15
CA SER A 446 -0.53 20.76 50.44
C SER A 446 -1.49 19.58 50.57
N ALA A 447 -1.28 18.82 51.66
CA ALA A 447 -2.29 17.93 52.21
C ALA A 447 -3.49 18.73 52.65
N SER A 448 -4.68 18.37 52.24
CA SER A 448 -5.93 18.28 52.99
C SER A 448 -6.99 17.60 52.13
#